data_6beabee73b4b8dd169f76b5c1b9a3264
#
_entry.id   6beabee73b4b8dd169f76b5c1b9a3264
#
_cell.length_a   1.000
_cell.length_b   1.000
_cell.length_c   1.000
_cell.angle_alpha   90.00
_cell.angle_beta   90.00
_cell.angle_gamma   90.00
#
_symmetry.space_group_name_H-M   'P 1'
#
loop_
_entity.id
_entity.type
_entity.pdbx_description
1 polymer ?
#
loop_
_entity_poly.entity_id
_entity_poly.type
_entity_poly.pdbx_seq_one_letter_code
_entity_poly.pdbx_strand_id
1 'polypeptide(L)' 'MLSKPVKNIMVRVIKNRMANGEGLEEILAGYTKLSEEEKEELRQAVKEGGK' A
#
# COMPACT_ATOMS: atom_id res chain seq x y z
N MET A 1 -6.44 11.99 2.46
CA MET A 1 -5.26 11.60 3.23
C MET A 1 -5.59 10.46 4.19
N LEU A 2 -4.77 9.44 4.22
CA LEU A 2 -5.02 8.29 5.09
C LEU A 2 -4.61 8.60 6.53
N SER A 3 -5.42 8.14 7.48
CA SER A 3 -5.03 8.25 8.88
C SER A 3 -3.89 7.27 9.14
N LYS A 4 -3.09 7.55 10.16
CA LYS A 4 -1.92 6.74 10.47
C LYS A 4 -2.26 5.26 10.71
N PRO A 5 -3.26 4.94 11.55
CA PRO A 5 -3.60 3.53 11.77
C PRO A 5 -4.10 2.83 10.52
N VAL A 6 -4.89 3.52 9.70
CA VAL A 6 -5.38 2.93 8.45
C VAL A 6 -4.22 2.68 7.51
N LYS A 7 -3.32 3.64 7.38
CA LYS A 7 -2.15 3.50 6.53
C LYS A 7 -1.30 2.30 6.95
N ASN A 8 -1.08 2.14 8.25
CA ASN A 8 -0.28 1.02 8.75
C ASN A 8 -0.92 -0.32 8.43
N ILE A 9 -2.23 -0.43 8.58
CA ILE A 9 -2.94 -1.66 8.26
C ILE A 9 -2.81 -1.97 6.77
N MET A 10 -2.98 -0.97 5.92
CA MET A 10 -2.91 -1.17 4.48
C MET A 10 -1.51 -1.55 4.04
N VAL A 11 -0.49 -0.94 4.63
CA VAL A 11 0.90 -1.30 4.32
C VAL A 11 1.15 -2.76 4.66
N ARG A 12 0.66 -3.21 5.80
CA ARG A 12 0.83 -4.61 6.22
C ARG A 12 0.15 -5.56 5.23
N VAL A 13 -1.07 -5.25 4.83
CA VAL A 13 -1.81 -6.07 3.87
C VAL A 13 -1.06 -6.13 2.54
N ILE A 14 -0.58 -4.97 2.08
CA ILE A 14 0.14 -4.90 0.81
C ILE A 14 1.40 -5.75 0.87
N LYS A 15 2.16 -5.65 1.95
CA LYS A 15 3.38 -6.45 2.09
C LYS A 15 3.09 -7.94 2.09
N ASN A 16 2.01 -8.36 2.76
CA ASN A 16 1.62 -9.76 2.75
C ASN A 16 1.30 -10.25 1.35
N ARG A 17 0.57 -9.45 0.59
CA ARG A 17 0.21 -9.83 -0.79
C ARG A 17 1.44 -9.87 -1.68
N MET A 18 2.37 -8.94 -1.48
CA MET A 18 3.61 -8.94 -2.24
C MET A 18 4.42 -10.21 -1.94
N ALA A 19 4.42 -10.64 -0.69
CA ALA A 19 5.11 -11.87 -0.31
C ALA A 19 4.47 -13.10 -0.98
N ASN A 20 3.20 -12.99 -1.35
CA ASN A 20 2.51 -14.06 -2.07
C ASN A 20 2.72 -13.99 -3.59
N GLY A 21 3.53 -13.05 -4.05
CA GLY A 21 3.84 -12.94 -5.46
C GLY A 21 3.10 -11.86 -6.21
N GLU A 22 2.26 -11.08 -5.54
CA GLU A 22 1.52 -10.01 -6.20
C GLU A 22 2.39 -8.76 -6.34
N GLY A 23 2.19 -8.02 -7.42
CA GLY A 23 2.94 -6.80 -7.66
C GLY A 23 2.32 -5.62 -6.92
N LEU A 24 3.16 -4.70 -6.46
CA LEU A 24 2.68 -3.51 -5.75
C LEU A 24 1.68 -2.72 -6.58
N GLU A 25 1.99 -2.48 -7.84
CA GLU A 25 1.12 -1.68 -8.70
C GLU A 25 -0.22 -2.38 -8.94
N GLU A 26 -0.20 -3.69 -9.07
CA GLU A 26 -1.44 -4.47 -9.22
C GLU A 26 -2.30 -4.36 -7.98
N ILE A 27 -1.69 -4.41 -6.81
CA ILE A 27 -2.41 -4.29 -5.55
C ILE A 27 -3.05 -2.91 -5.45
N LEU A 28 -2.29 -1.88 -5.75
CA LEU A 28 -2.79 -0.50 -5.69
C LEU A 28 -3.89 -0.25 -6.71
N ALA A 29 -3.78 -0.87 -7.88
CA ALA A 29 -4.81 -0.71 -8.91
C ALA A 29 -6.16 -1.26 -8.45
N GLY A 30 -6.16 -2.22 -7.52
CA GLY A 30 -7.38 -2.76 -6.97
C GLY A 30 -8.06 -1.84 -5.96
N TYR A 31 -7.36 -0.85 -5.45
CA TYR A 31 -7.92 0.10 -4.49
C TYR A 31 -8.50 1.30 -5.23
N THR A 32 -9.69 1.10 -5.80
CA THR A 32 -10.31 2.12 -6.63
C THR A 32 -10.81 3.33 -5.84
N LYS A 33 -10.96 3.18 -4.53
CA LYS A 33 -11.45 4.27 -3.68
C LYS A 33 -10.34 5.21 -3.21
N LEU A 34 -9.09 4.85 -3.45
CA LEU A 34 -7.97 5.69 -3.05
C LEU A 34 -7.65 6.71 -4.13
N SER A 35 -7.30 7.92 -3.70
CA SER A 35 -6.81 8.94 -4.62
C SER A 35 -5.38 8.62 -5.02
N GLU A 36 -4.90 9.31 -6.06
CA GLU A 36 -3.51 9.13 -6.49
C GLU A 36 -2.53 9.46 -5.38
N GLU A 37 -2.84 10.51 -4.60
CA GLU A 37 -1.98 10.90 -3.49
C GLU A 37 -1.91 9.80 -2.43
N GLU A 38 -3.04 9.20 -2.13
CA GLU A 38 -3.09 8.13 -1.14
C GLU A 38 -2.34 6.91 -1.61
N LYS A 39 -2.47 6.57 -2.89
CA LYS A 39 -1.71 5.47 -3.46
C LYS A 39 -0.21 5.72 -3.38
N GLU A 40 0.19 6.96 -3.64
CA GLU A 40 1.59 7.33 -3.56
C GLU A 40 2.12 7.22 -2.14
N GLU A 41 1.32 7.63 -1.16
CA GLU A 41 1.69 7.46 0.24
C GLU A 41 1.95 5.99 0.57
N LEU A 42 1.07 5.13 0.12
CA LEU A 42 1.22 3.69 0.39
C LEU A 42 2.44 3.13 -0.32
N ARG A 43 2.67 3.56 -1.54
CA ARG A 43 3.83 3.11 -2.31
C ARG A 43 5.12 3.44 -1.57
N GLN A 44 5.24 4.67 -1.12
CA GLN A 44 6.42 5.11 -0.40
C GLN A 44 6.55 4.42 0.95
N ALA A 45 5.45 4.26 1.67
CA ALA A 45 5.47 3.60 2.97
C ALA A 45 5.93 2.14 2.84
N VAL A 46 5.49 1.46 1.79
CA VAL A 46 5.90 0.09 1.55
C VAL A 46 7.39 0.01 1.25
N LYS A 47 7.89 0.94 0.44
CA LYS A 47 9.32 0.98 0.11
C LYS A 47 10.16 1.25 1.35
N GLU A 48 9.75 2.20 2.17
CA GLU A 48 10.49 2.56 3.37
C GLU A 48 10.44 1.46 4.42
N GLY A 49 9.28 0.84 4.55
CA GLY A 49 9.10 -0.23 5.50
C GLY A 49 9.64 -1.57 5.04
N GLY A 50 10.20 -1.62 3.85
CA GLY A 50 10.70 -2.86 3.26
C GLY A 50 12.02 -3.34 3.82
N LYS A 51 12.49 -2.72 4.85
CA LYS A 51 13.73 -3.16 5.48
C LYS A 51 13.57 -4.49 6.17
#